data_127cbb4ba8262232194e38e9c2959b85
#
_entry.id   127cbb4ba8262232194e38e9c2959b85
#
_cell.length_a   1.000
_cell.length_b   1.000
_cell.length_c   1.000
_cell.angle_alpha   90.00
_cell.angle_beta   90.00
_cell.angle_gamma   90.00
#
_symmetry.space_group_name_H-M   'P 1'
#
loop_
_entity.id
_entity.type
_entity.pdbx_description
1 polymer ?
#
loop_
_entity_poly.entity_id
_entity_poly.type
_entity_poly.pdbx_seq_one_letter_code
_entity_poly.pdbx_strand_id
1 'polypeptide(L)'
;MEFSEEVAWVTGSSTGIGRAVAEALARQGRRVAVHYNASEDEAREVVEGITASGGEAMLVGGDVSDAGEVGRMVGEIEDRYGRIDVLVNNAGSLIERRGLADMTEDLWDRVMDVNLKSVYLCSRAVLPAMKRRGAGRIVNMTSVAARNGGGPGSVAYATAKGGVSTLTRAMAKELVGENILVNGVAPGIITTPFHDRFTPPEVRENFKNAIPIGREGTPEETAAVVAFLASPAANYLVGEIIEVNGGQLMN
;
A
#
# COMPACT_ATOMS: atom_id res chain seq x y z
N MET A 1 -17.86 17.74 -2.89
CA MET A 1 -16.61 16.96 -3.03
C MET A 1 -16.92 15.75 -3.89
N GLU A 2 -16.05 15.42 -4.83
CA GLU A 2 -16.33 14.48 -5.93
C GLU A 2 -16.58 13.02 -5.47
N PHE A 3 -16.04 12.62 -4.31
CA PHE A 3 -16.09 11.24 -3.82
C PHE A 3 -16.65 11.11 -2.40
N SER A 4 -17.54 12.01 -1.98
CA SER A 4 -18.03 12.10 -0.59
C SER A 4 -18.78 10.86 -0.08
N GLU A 5 -19.21 9.98 -0.98
CA GLU A 5 -19.86 8.72 -0.64
C GLU A 5 -18.88 7.52 -0.62
N GLU A 6 -17.69 7.66 -1.20
CA GLU A 6 -16.74 6.56 -1.31
C GLU A 6 -15.95 6.36 -0.03
N VAL A 7 -15.65 5.10 0.27
CA VAL A 7 -14.85 4.67 1.41
C VAL A 7 -13.55 4.03 0.93
N ALA A 8 -12.44 4.53 1.43
CA ALA A 8 -11.11 3.99 1.17
C ALA A 8 -10.53 3.34 2.43
N TRP A 9 -10.08 2.10 2.32
CA TRP A 9 -9.27 1.45 3.34
C TRP A 9 -7.81 1.44 2.93
N VAL A 10 -6.93 2.06 3.74
CA VAL A 10 -5.49 2.13 3.47
C VAL A 10 -4.74 1.36 4.54
N THR A 11 -4.16 0.22 4.18
CA THR A 11 -3.40 -0.60 5.14
C THR A 11 -2.04 0.03 5.45
N GLY A 12 -1.61 -0.01 6.73
CA GLY A 12 -0.34 0.60 7.16
C GLY A 12 -0.29 2.11 6.94
N SER A 13 -1.36 2.81 7.28
CA SER A 13 -1.51 4.25 7.01
C SER A 13 -1.21 5.17 8.20
N SER A 14 -0.59 4.64 9.26
CA SER A 14 -0.11 5.44 10.40
C SER A 14 1.06 6.36 10.05
N THR A 15 1.92 5.96 9.10
CA THR A 15 3.16 6.70 8.75
C THR A 15 3.48 6.63 7.26
N GLY A 16 4.47 7.40 6.81
CA GLY A 16 5.09 7.30 5.49
C GLY A 16 4.12 7.41 4.32
N ILE A 17 4.30 6.54 3.32
CA ILE A 17 3.47 6.53 2.11
C ILE A 17 1.99 6.32 2.46
N GLY A 18 1.69 5.38 3.36
CA GLY A 18 0.32 5.07 3.75
C GLY A 18 -0.40 6.27 4.35
N ARG A 19 0.25 7.05 5.22
CA ARG A 19 -0.27 8.30 5.76
C ARG A 19 -0.57 9.31 4.65
N ALA A 20 0.39 9.56 3.77
CA ALA A 20 0.21 10.49 2.66
C ALA A 20 -0.92 10.06 1.71
N VAL A 21 -1.09 8.75 1.48
CA VAL A 21 -2.20 8.18 0.69
C VAL A 21 -3.53 8.42 1.39
N ALA A 22 -3.65 8.12 2.69
CA ALA A 22 -4.86 8.35 3.47
C ALA A 22 -5.29 9.83 3.41
N GLU A 23 -4.34 10.74 3.65
CA GLU A 23 -4.57 12.17 3.57
C GLU A 23 -4.95 12.64 2.14
N ALA A 24 -4.31 12.08 1.09
CA ALA A 24 -4.63 12.43 -0.30
C ALA A 24 -6.04 11.97 -0.71
N LEU A 25 -6.46 10.77 -0.31
CA LEU A 25 -7.80 10.25 -0.58
C LEU A 25 -8.87 11.04 0.20
N ALA A 26 -8.58 11.43 1.45
CA ALA A 26 -9.47 12.30 2.24
C ALA A 26 -9.63 13.69 1.60
N ARG A 27 -8.55 14.30 1.09
CA ARG A 27 -8.63 15.58 0.34
C ARG A 27 -9.48 15.50 -0.92
N GLN A 28 -9.61 14.32 -1.54
CA GLN A 28 -10.54 14.09 -2.65
C GLN A 28 -12.00 13.96 -2.19
N GLY A 29 -12.24 13.89 -0.89
CA GLY A 29 -13.56 13.81 -0.26
C GLY A 29 -13.97 12.41 0.18
N ARG A 30 -13.12 11.39 0.07
CA ARG A 30 -13.41 10.03 0.55
C ARG A 30 -13.37 9.95 2.06
N ARG A 31 -14.21 9.09 2.62
CA ARG A 31 -14.11 8.61 4.00
C ARG A 31 -12.96 7.61 4.07
N VAL A 32 -12.10 7.70 5.05
CA VAL A 32 -10.87 6.89 5.10
C VAL A 32 -10.81 6.02 6.35
N ALA A 33 -10.66 4.73 6.18
CA ALA A 33 -10.26 3.81 7.24
C ALA A 33 -8.72 3.80 7.33
N VAL A 34 -8.21 4.44 8.38
CA VAL A 34 -6.77 4.55 8.70
C VAL A 34 -6.36 3.34 9.51
N HIS A 35 -5.50 2.50 8.94
CA HIS A 35 -5.10 1.24 9.55
C HIS A 35 -3.72 1.30 10.19
N TYR A 36 -3.60 0.68 11.36
CA TYR A 36 -2.34 0.42 12.08
C TYR A 36 -2.27 -1.03 12.58
N ASN A 37 -1.06 -1.51 12.82
CA ASN A 37 -0.82 -2.74 13.59
C ASN A 37 -0.30 -2.41 15.00
N ALA A 38 0.82 -1.67 15.12
CA ALA A 38 1.44 -1.33 16.39
C ALA A 38 1.49 0.18 16.69
N SER A 39 1.37 1.03 15.65
CA SER A 39 1.53 2.49 15.74
C SER A 39 0.16 3.17 15.86
N GLU A 40 -0.54 2.95 16.97
CA GLU A 40 -1.89 3.50 17.18
C GLU A 40 -1.87 5.02 17.33
N ASP A 41 -0.93 5.57 18.09
CA ASP A 41 -0.86 7.01 18.35
C ASP A 41 -0.64 7.79 17.05
N GLU A 42 0.29 7.35 16.20
CA GLU A 42 0.54 7.96 14.90
C GLU A 42 -0.67 7.83 13.96
N ALA A 43 -1.38 6.70 14.01
CA ALA A 43 -2.61 6.54 13.23
C ALA A 43 -3.72 7.45 13.72
N ARG A 44 -3.81 7.68 15.03
CA ARG A 44 -4.76 8.63 15.63
C ARG A 44 -4.48 10.06 15.19
N GLU A 45 -3.20 10.47 15.15
CA GLU A 45 -2.81 11.78 14.60
C GLU A 45 -3.26 11.96 13.15
N VAL A 46 -3.18 10.89 12.33
CA VAL A 46 -3.67 10.94 10.93
C VAL A 46 -5.18 11.16 10.88
N VAL A 47 -5.95 10.44 11.69
CA VAL A 47 -7.42 10.60 11.77
C VAL A 47 -7.77 12.01 12.23
N GLU A 48 -7.12 12.53 13.26
CA GLU A 48 -7.32 13.89 13.77
C GLU A 48 -6.99 14.95 12.71
N GLY A 49 -5.87 14.79 12.00
CA GLY A 49 -5.46 15.69 10.92
C GLY A 49 -6.46 15.72 9.76
N ILE A 50 -6.97 14.55 9.33
CA ILE A 50 -8.01 14.44 8.32
C ILE A 50 -9.29 15.15 8.79
N THR A 51 -9.71 14.90 10.02
CA THR A 51 -10.93 15.47 10.59
C THR A 51 -10.80 16.99 10.77
N ALA A 52 -9.68 17.48 11.26
CA ALA A 52 -9.41 18.91 11.39
C ALA A 52 -9.42 19.65 10.04
N SER A 53 -9.11 18.93 8.95
CA SER A 53 -9.17 19.44 7.58
C SER A 53 -10.58 19.33 6.94
N GLY A 54 -11.59 18.90 7.71
CA GLY A 54 -12.97 18.75 7.25
C GLY A 54 -13.29 17.46 6.52
N GLY A 55 -12.36 16.48 6.56
CA GLY A 55 -12.59 15.12 6.07
C GLY A 55 -13.23 14.20 7.10
N GLU A 56 -13.54 12.97 6.69
CA GLU A 56 -14.05 11.93 7.58
C GLU A 56 -13.09 10.73 7.58
N ALA A 57 -12.67 10.29 8.77
CA ALA A 57 -11.83 9.13 8.92
C ALA A 57 -12.20 8.31 10.16
N MET A 58 -11.87 7.02 10.14
CA MET A 58 -11.93 6.13 11.30
C MET A 58 -10.62 5.41 11.51
N LEU A 59 -10.37 5.01 12.74
CA LEU A 59 -9.21 4.20 13.13
C LEU A 59 -9.56 2.73 13.04
N VAL A 60 -8.66 1.91 12.46
CA VAL A 60 -8.84 0.46 12.34
C VAL A 60 -7.52 -0.23 12.69
N GLY A 61 -7.49 -0.98 13.79
CA GLY A 61 -6.28 -1.67 14.27
C GLY A 61 -6.30 -3.17 14.03
N GLY A 62 -5.16 -3.78 13.67
CA GLY A 62 -5.05 -5.23 13.55
C GLY A 62 -3.88 -5.69 12.68
N ASP A 63 -3.60 -7.00 12.70
CA ASP A 63 -2.58 -7.60 11.85
C ASP A 63 -3.17 -8.02 10.50
N VAL A 64 -2.74 -7.38 9.42
CA VAL A 64 -3.18 -7.70 8.05
C VAL A 64 -2.69 -9.07 7.55
N SER A 65 -1.77 -9.72 8.25
CA SER A 65 -1.30 -11.08 7.96
C SER A 65 -2.16 -12.17 8.60
N ASP A 66 -3.11 -11.79 9.49
CA ASP A 66 -4.08 -12.68 10.12
C ASP A 66 -5.47 -12.54 9.46
N ALA A 67 -6.02 -13.66 8.98
CA ALA A 67 -7.29 -13.67 8.26
C ALA A 67 -8.50 -13.30 9.15
N GLY A 68 -8.47 -13.65 10.44
CA GLY A 68 -9.52 -13.31 11.40
C GLY A 68 -9.54 -11.81 11.70
N GLU A 69 -8.36 -11.23 11.94
CA GLU A 69 -8.20 -9.79 12.14
C GLU A 69 -8.64 -8.99 10.91
N VAL A 70 -8.24 -9.42 9.71
CA VAL A 70 -8.68 -8.81 8.45
C VAL A 70 -10.19 -8.85 8.31
N GLY A 71 -10.82 -9.99 8.61
CA GLY A 71 -12.29 -10.12 8.58
C GLY A 71 -12.98 -9.18 9.57
N ARG A 72 -12.46 -9.06 10.80
CA ARG A 72 -12.98 -8.12 11.81
C ARG A 72 -12.85 -6.67 11.34
N MET A 73 -11.67 -6.26 10.83
CA MET A 73 -11.44 -4.91 10.35
C MET A 73 -12.39 -4.52 9.20
N VAL A 74 -12.60 -5.43 8.25
CA VAL A 74 -13.58 -5.21 7.14
C VAL A 74 -14.99 -5.05 7.71
N GLY A 75 -15.39 -5.88 8.69
CA GLY A 75 -16.66 -5.76 9.38
C GLY A 75 -16.84 -4.40 10.04
N GLU A 76 -15.87 -3.91 10.80
CA GLU A 76 -15.89 -2.59 11.45
C GLU A 76 -16.06 -1.44 10.44
N ILE A 77 -15.39 -1.53 9.27
CA ILE A 77 -15.51 -0.52 8.21
C ILE A 77 -16.91 -0.58 7.59
N GLU A 78 -17.43 -1.78 7.30
CA GLU A 78 -18.78 -1.95 6.75
C GLU A 78 -19.86 -1.54 7.73
N ASP A 79 -19.71 -1.84 9.02
CA ASP A 79 -20.66 -1.41 10.06
C ASP A 79 -20.69 0.12 10.19
N ARG A 80 -19.57 0.79 10.03
CA ARG A 80 -19.46 2.25 10.14
C ARG A 80 -19.92 2.99 8.89
N TYR A 81 -19.57 2.47 7.70
CA TYR A 81 -19.75 3.21 6.43
C TYR A 81 -20.65 2.49 5.41
N GLY A 82 -20.95 1.21 5.63
CA GLY A 82 -21.82 0.41 4.76
C GLY A 82 -21.16 -0.04 3.45
N ARG A 83 -19.87 0.30 3.21
CA ARG A 83 -19.20 0.05 1.93
C ARG A 83 -17.69 0.15 2.02
N ILE A 84 -17.00 -0.47 1.05
CA ILE A 84 -15.57 -0.25 0.77
C ILE A 84 -15.42 -0.15 -0.75
N ASP A 85 -14.97 1.00 -1.24
CA ASP A 85 -14.84 1.27 -2.69
C ASP A 85 -13.40 1.18 -3.17
N VAL A 86 -12.46 1.57 -2.30
CA VAL A 86 -11.04 1.59 -2.58
C VAL A 86 -10.29 0.81 -1.49
N LEU A 87 -9.47 -0.14 -1.90
CA LEU A 87 -8.47 -0.76 -1.03
C LEU A 87 -7.07 -0.36 -1.50
N VAL A 88 -6.26 0.16 -0.58
CA VAL A 88 -4.83 0.35 -0.83
C VAL A 88 -4.03 -0.58 0.05
N ASN A 89 -3.46 -1.62 -0.55
CA ASN A 89 -2.57 -2.57 0.11
C ASN A 89 -1.16 -1.96 0.22
N ASN A 90 -0.95 -1.16 1.27
CA ASN A 90 0.31 -0.47 1.51
C ASN A 90 1.15 -1.10 2.64
N ALA A 91 0.53 -1.76 3.61
CA ALA A 91 1.26 -2.41 4.70
C ALA A 91 2.39 -3.31 4.18
N GLY A 92 3.56 -3.19 4.78
CA GLY A 92 4.73 -3.98 4.41
C GLY A 92 5.97 -3.58 5.19
N SER A 93 6.92 -4.52 5.34
CA SER A 93 8.15 -4.31 6.07
C SER A 93 9.24 -5.27 5.58
N LEU A 94 10.50 -4.84 5.65
CA LEU A 94 11.66 -5.75 5.55
C LEU A 94 11.78 -6.66 6.78
N ILE A 95 11.20 -6.26 7.91
CA ILE A 95 11.36 -6.85 9.25
C ILE A 95 12.81 -6.80 9.68
N GLU A 96 13.69 -7.47 8.93
CA GLU A 96 15.13 -7.48 9.13
C GLU A 96 15.85 -7.70 7.79
N ARG A 97 17.06 -7.13 7.63
CA ARG A 97 17.94 -7.46 6.49
C ARG A 97 18.74 -8.69 6.83
N ARG A 98 18.63 -9.75 6.01
CA ARG A 98 19.42 -10.98 6.13
C ARG A 98 19.85 -11.48 4.75
N GLY A 99 21.13 -11.85 4.63
CA GLY A 99 21.63 -12.54 3.45
C GLY A 99 20.99 -13.94 3.32
N LEU A 100 20.99 -14.48 2.11
CA LEU A 100 20.35 -15.77 1.81
C LEU A 100 20.87 -16.90 2.70
N ALA A 101 22.19 -16.94 2.97
CA ALA A 101 22.82 -17.97 3.78
C ALA A 101 22.38 -17.95 5.26
N ASP A 102 22.00 -16.77 5.76
CA ASP A 102 21.62 -16.55 7.17
C ASP A 102 20.11 -16.36 7.36
N MET A 103 19.34 -16.46 6.26
CA MET A 103 17.88 -16.33 6.29
C MET A 103 17.27 -17.56 6.97
N THR A 104 16.52 -17.34 8.06
CA THR A 104 15.76 -18.41 8.70
C THR A 104 14.39 -18.58 8.03
N GLU A 105 13.80 -19.77 8.10
CA GLU A 105 12.43 -20.02 7.61
C GLU A 105 11.42 -19.09 8.30
N ASP A 106 11.51 -18.91 9.60
CA ASP A 106 10.63 -18.01 10.36
C ASP A 106 10.70 -16.56 9.87
N LEU A 107 11.91 -16.03 9.63
CA LEU A 107 12.05 -14.68 9.08
C LEU A 107 11.52 -14.60 7.65
N TRP A 108 11.78 -15.60 6.82
CA TRP A 108 11.23 -15.70 5.47
C TRP A 108 9.70 -15.67 5.50
N ASP A 109 9.08 -16.53 6.30
CA ASP A 109 7.63 -16.65 6.40
C ASP A 109 6.99 -15.34 6.88
N ARG A 110 7.55 -14.72 7.92
CA ARG A 110 7.07 -13.42 8.41
C ARG A 110 7.17 -12.31 7.36
N VAL A 111 8.25 -12.27 6.56
CA VAL A 111 8.36 -11.29 5.47
C VAL A 111 7.34 -11.57 4.37
N MET A 112 7.13 -12.83 4.01
CA MET A 112 6.11 -13.22 3.03
C MET A 112 4.70 -12.93 3.54
N ASP A 113 4.41 -13.21 4.80
CA ASP A 113 3.11 -12.96 5.41
C ASP A 113 2.74 -11.48 5.40
N VAL A 114 3.64 -10.60 5.86
CA VAL A 114 3.33 -9.17 5.95
C VAL A 114 3.33 -8.45 4.59
N ASN A 115 4.08 -8.92 3.59
CA ASN A 115 4.23 -8.22 2.30
C ASN A 115 3.42 -8.81 1.15
N LEU A 116 3.10 -10.11 1.18
CA LEU A 116 2.38 -10.79 0.08
C LEU A 116 1.05 -11.40 0.54
N LYS A 117 1.06 -12.23 1.58
CA LYS A 117 -0.16 -12.87 2.09
C LYS A 117 -1.18 -11.83 2.56
N SER A 118 -0.74 -10.76 3.22
CA SER A 118 -1.59 -9.64 3.63
C SER A 118 -2.37 -9.03 2.46
N VAL A 119 -1.70 -8.82 1.31
CA VAL A 119 -2.33 -8.29 0.09
C VAL A 119 -3.44 -9.22 -0.39
N TYR A 120 -3.20 -10.53 -0.39
CA TYR A 120 -4.21 -11.53 -0.73
C TYR A 120 -5.39 -11.49 0.26
N LEU A 121 -5.11 -11.49 1.58
CA LEU A 121 -6.14 -11.54 2.60
C LEU A 121 -7.05 -10.29 2.56
N CYS A 122 -6.46 -9.10 2.55
CA CYS A 122 -7.21 -7.85 2.49
C CYS A 122 -8.02 -7.73 1.19
N SER A 123 -7.41 -8.07 0.04
CA SER A 123 -8.11 -8.04 -1.24
C SER A 123 -9.31 -9.00 -1.25
N ARG A 124 -9.09 -10.24 -0.82
CA ARG A 124 -10.17 -11.25 -0.72
C ARG A 124 -11.31 -10.78 0.20
N ALA A 125 -10.99 -10.16 1.31
CA ALA A 125 -11.98 -9.76 2.32
C ALA A 125 -12.89 -8.61 1.84
N VAL A 126 -12.41 -7.69 1.00
CA VAL A 126 -13.22 -6.57 0.47
C VAL A 126 -14.06 -6.96 -0.75
N LEU A 127 -13.78 -8.10 -1.42
CA LEU A 127 -14.49 -8.49 -2.64
C LEU A 127 -16.01 -8.59 -2.48
N PRO A 128 -16.57 -9.16 -1.38
CA PRO A 128 -18.03 -9.20 -1.22
C PRO A 128 -18.67 -7.81 -1.23
N ALA A 129 -18.05 -6.81 -0.57
CA ALA A 129 -18.54 -5.43 -0.56
C ALA A 129 -18.47 -4.79 -1.96
N MET A 130 -17.34 -4.93 -2.65
CA MET A 130 -17.14 -4.40 -4.00
C MET A 130 -18.07 -5.05 -5.02
N LYS A 131 -18.28 -6.38 -4.95
CA LYS A 131 -19.21 -7.11 -5.82
C LYS A 131 -20.67 -6.69 -5.60
N ARG A 132 -21.12 -6.49 -4.37
CA ARG A 132 -22.46 -5.97 -4.08
C ARG A 132 -22.69 -4.57 -4.70
N ARG A 133 -21.62 -3.77 -4.77
CA ARG A 133 -21.62 -2.45 -5.41
C ARG A 133 -21.57 -2.49 -6.94
N GLY A 134 -21.05 -3.58 -7.52
CA GLY A 134 -20.76 -3.66 -8.95
C GLY A 134 -19.58 -2.77 -9.38
N ALA A 135 -18.72 -2.37 -8.45
CA ALA A 135 -17.52 -1.58 -8.72
C ALA A 135 -16.54 -1.63 -7.54
N GLY A 136 -15.25 -1.54 -7.83
CA GLY A 136 -14.19 -1.45 -6.81
C GLY A 136 -12.84 -1.06 -7.41
N ARG A 137 -11.93 -0.58 -6.58
CA ARG A 137 -10.56 -0.28 -6.95
C ARG A 137 -9.60 -0.84 -5.92
N ILE A 138 -8.61 -1.59 -6.36
CA ILE A 138 -7.53 -2.13 -5.52
C ILE A 138 -6.20 -1.60 -6.04
N VAL A 139 -5.44 -0.94 -5.18
CA VAL A 139 -4.10 -0.45 -5.49
C VAL A 139 -3.09 -1.16 -4.60
N ASN A 140 -2.16 -1.89 -5.21
CA ASN A 140 -1.15 -2.66 -4.49
C ASN A 140 0.20 -1.95 -4.50
N MET A 141 0.81 -1.76 -3.31
CA MET A 141 2.16 -1.21 -3.21
C MET A 141 3.18 -2.32 -3.44
N THR A 142 3.81 -2.29 -4.61
CA THR A 142 4.96 -3.12 -4.93
C THR A 142 6.26 -2.40 -4.56
N SER A 143 7.31 -2.49 -5.36
CA SER A 143 8.59 -1.79 -5.16
C SER A 143 9.47 -1.96 -6.40
N VAL A 144 10.40 -1.06 -6.64
CA VAL A 144 11.51 -1.29 -7.59
C VAL A 144 12.28 -2.57 -7.25
N ALA A 145 12.31 -2.95 -5.97
CA ALA A 145 12.94 -4.20 -5.52
C ALA A 145 12.33 -5.46 -6.16
N ALA A 146 11.05 -5.41 -6.56
CA ALA A 146 10.38 -6.49 -7.30
C ALA A 146 11.05 -6.82 -8.64
N ARG A 147 11.81 -5.88 -9.20
CA ARG A 147 12.44 -6.00 -10.53
C ARG A 147 13.97 -6.06 -10.48
N ASN A 148 14.59 -5.27 -9.60
CA ASN A 148 16.04 -5.22 -9.49
C ASN A 148 16.61 -6.08 -8.35
N GLY A 149 15.76 -6.80 -7.59
CA GLY A 149 16.17 -7.64 -6.47
C GLY A 149 16.40 -6.89 -5.15
N GLY A 150 16.35 -5.55 -5.17
CA GLY A 150 16.62 -4.71 -4.00
C GLY A 150 18.10 -4.67 -3.62
N GLY A 151 18.39 -4.13 -2.44
CA GLY A 151 19.74 -4.10 -1.88
C GLY A 151 20.11 -5.38 -1.12
N PRO A 152 21.36 -5.51 -0.66
CA PRO A 152 21.81 -6.65 0.13
C PRO A 152 20.88 -6.94 1.31
N GLY A 153 20.61 -8.23 1.55
CA GLY A 153 19.76 -8.69 2.65
C GLY A 153 18.25 -8.44 2.47
N SER A 154 17.79 -8.16 1.25
CA SER A 154 16.35 -7.93 0.96
C SER A 154 15.71 -9.06 0.13
N VAL A 155 16.33 -10.23 0.03
CA VAL A 155 15.88 -11.33 -0.84
C VAL A 155 14.41 -11.71 -0.62
N ALA A 156 13.98 -11.91 0.62
CA ALA A 156 12.60 -12.26 0.93
C ALA A 156 11.62 -11.12 0.57
N TYR A 157 11.98 -9.87 0.91
CA TYR A 157 11.18 -8.70 0.58
C TYR A 157 11.03 -8.50 -0.94
N ALA A 158 12.14 -8.57 -1.68
CA ALA A 158 12.12 -8.44 -3.14
C ALA A 158 11.27 -9.53 -3.79
N THR A 159 11.39 -10.77 -3.30
CA THR A 159 10.55 -11.91 -3.74
C THR A 159 9.07 -11.66 -3.45
N ALA A 160 8.73 -11.22 -2.23
CA ALA A 160 7.36 -10.89 -1.87
C ALA A 160 6.78 -9.78 -2.76
N LYS A 161 7.54 -8.70 -3.01
CA LYS A 161 7.11 -7.59 -3.88
C LYS A 161 7.01 -7.99 -5.35
N GLY A 162 7.85 -8.92 -5.82
CA GLY A 162 7.69 -9.61 -7.10
C GLY A 162 6.39 -10.41 -7.16
N GLY A 163 6.09 -11.15 -6.08
CA GLY A 163 4.82 -11.86 -5.91
C GLY A 163 3.60 -10.91 -5.95
N VAL A 164 3.67 -9.76 -5.28
CA VAL A 164 2.60 -8.72 -5.34
C VAL A 164 2.41 -8.22 -6.77
N SER A 165 3.48 -8.02 -7.53
CA SER A 165 3.39 -7.59 -8.92
C SER A 165 2.67 -8.62 -9.81
N THR A 166 2.94 -9.90 -9.61
CA THR A 166 2.24 -10.99 -10.31
C THR A 166 0.80 -11.13 -9.83
N LEU A 167 0.57 -11.06 -8.52
CA LEU A 167 -0.77 -11.12 -7.92
C LEU A 167 -1.66 -9.97 -8.42
N THR A 168 -1.12 -8.76 -8.57
CA THR A 168 -1.83 -7.60 -9.13
C THR A 168 -2.37 -7.91 -10.52
N ARG A 169 -1.55 -8.46 -11.41
CA ARG A 169 -1.96 -8.81 -12.78
C ARG A 169 -2.96 -9.97 -12.80
N ALA A 170 -2.79 -10.97 -11.94
CA ALA A 170 -3.70 -12.10 -11.82
C ALA A 170 -5.09 -11.65 -11.37
N MET A 171 -5.15 -10.88 -10.26
CA MET A 171 -6.42 -10.32 -9.76
C MET A 171 -7.08 -9.39 -10.79
N ALA A 172 -6.30 -8.58 -11.50
CA ALA A 172 -6.83 -7.68 -12.52
C ALA A 172 -7.56 -8.45 -13.63
N LYS A 173 -6.98 -9.55 -14.13
CA LYS A 173 -7.63 -10.41 -15.13
C LYS A 173 -8.90 -11.09 -14.61
N GLU A 174 -8.89 -11.51 -13.36
CA GLU A 174 -10.01 -12.23 -12.74
C GLU A 174 -11.19 -11.29 -12.44
N LEU A 175 -10.90 -10.05 -12.01
CA LEU A 175 -11.90 -9.16 -11.41
C LEU A 175 -12.43 -8.07 -12.36
N VAL A 176 -11.76 -7.83 -13.50
CA VAL A 176 -12.16 -6.74 -14.43
C VAL A 176 -13.59 -6.93 -14.97
N GLY A 177 -14.02 -8.16 -15.18
CA GLY A 177 -15.40 -8.48 -15.62
C GLY A 177 -16.47 -8.11 -14.59
N GLU A 178 -16.08 -7.92 -13.33
CA GLU A 178 -16.95 -7.47 -12.23
C GLU A 178 -16.81 -5.96 -11.94
N ASN A 179 -16.17 -5.22 -12.86
CA ASN A 179 -15.88 -3.79 -12.71
C ASN A 179 -15.03 -3.47 -11.46
N ILE A 180 -14.15 -4.39 -11.06
CA ILE A 180 -13.17 -4.19 -10.00
C ILE A 180 -11.79 -4.03 -10.67
N LEU A 181 -11.25 -2.82 -10.62
CA LEU A 181 -9.97 -2.48 -11.25
C LEU A 181 -8.83 -2.69 -10.26
N VAL A 182 -7.84 -3.48 -10.65
CA VAL A 182 -6.67 -3.77 -9.82
C VAL A 182 -5.42 -3.26 -10.53
N ASN A 183 -4.67 -2.37 -9.87
CA ASN A 183 -3.41 -1.83 -10.36
C ASN A 183 -2.38 -1.78 -9.23
N GLY A 184 -1.15 -1.42 -9.55
CA GLY A 184 -0.06 -1.32 -8.61
C GLY A 184 0.76 -0.04 -8.75
N VAL A 185 1.51 0.27 -7.72
CA VAL A 185 2.53 1.32 -7.71
C VAL A 185 3.83 0.70 -7.24
N ALA A 186 4.94 1.00 -7.92
CA ALA A 186 6.28 0.54 -7.58
C ALA A 186 7.16 1.74 -7.17
N PRO A 187 7.18 2.12 -5.89
CA PRO A 187 8.04 3.19 -5.42
C PRO A 187 9.52 2.80 -5.50
N GLY A 188 10.36 3.78 -5.79
CA GLY A 188 11.79 3.73 -5.57
C GLY A 188 12.14 4.06 -4.13
N ILE A 189 13.17 4.90 -3.94
CA ILE A 189 13.59 5.36 -2.62
C ILE A 189 12.75 6.59 -2.26
N ILE A 190 11.90 6.43 -1.26
CA ILE A 190 10.99 7.47 -0.75
C ILE A 190 11.38 7.83 0.68
N THR A 191 11.43 9.12 0.99
CA THR A 191 11.76 9.63 2.34
C THR A 191 10.69 9.23 3.36
N THR A 192 10.94 8.14 4.08
CA THR A 192 9.98 7.53 5.02
C THR A 192 10.71 6.88 6.19
N PRO A 193 10.03 6.64 7.33
CA PRO A 193 10.58 5.87 8.45
C PRO A 193 11.07 4.47 8.06
N PHE A 194 10.58 3.89 6.97
CA PHE A 194 11.09 2.62 6.44
C PHE A 194 12.58 2.72 6.09
N HIS A 195 12.99 3.77 5.36
CA HIS A 195 14.40 3.94 5.01
C HIS A 195 15.24 4.38 6.19
N ASP A 196 14.69 5.16 7.13
CA ASP A 196 15.38 5.53 8.37
C ASP A 196 15.74 4.29 9.20
N ARG A 197 14.86 3.29 9.21
CA ARG A 197 15.04 2.02 9.95
C ARG A 197 15.96 1.03 9.22
N PHE A 198 15.86 0.91 7.91
CA PHE A 198 16.46 -0.21 7.16
C PHE A 198 17.60 0.17 6.23
N THR A 199 17.93 1.46 6.10
CA THR A 199 18.98 1.91 5.17
C THR A 199 19.96 2.82 5.91
N PRO A 200 21.22 2.39 6.11
CA PRO A 200 22.24 3.24 6.72
C PRO A 200 22.42 4.56 5.94
N PRO A 201 22.75 5.68 6.63
CA PRO A 201 22.85 6.99 6.00
C PRO A 201 23.79 7.05 4.80
N GLU A 202 24.96 6.40 4.90
CA GLU A 202 25.95 6.34 3.82
C GLU A 202 25.45 5.55 2.60
N VAL A 203 24.66 4.52 2.83
CA VAL A 203 24.02 3.73 1.74
C VAL A 203 22.92 4.56 1.08
N ARG A 204 22.17 5.33 1.89
CA ARG A 204 21.10 6.21 1.43
C ARG A 204 21.63 7.34 0.54
N GLU A 205 22.78 7.93 0.90
CA GLU A 205 23.43 8.95 0.08
C GLU A 205 23.93 8.38 -1.26
N ASN A 206 24.50 7.18 -1.25
CA ASN A 206 24.90 6.50 -2.49
C ASN A 206 23.68 6.21 -3.40
N PHE A 207 22.55 5.82 -2.83
CA PHE A 207 21.32 5.63 -3.58
C PHE A 207 20.81 6.94 -4.20
N LYS A 208 20.84 8.04 -3.46
CA LYS A 208 20.50 9.37 -3.95
C LYS A 208 21.27 9.76 -5.20
N ASN A 209 22.59 9.52 -5.17
CA ASN A 209 23.49 9.81 -6.29
C ASN A 209 23.22 8.91 -7.52
N ALA A 210 22.60 7.73 -7.31
CA ALA A 210 22.24 6.80 -8.37
C ALA A 210 20.84 7.07 -8.98
N ILE A 211 20.03 7.91 -8.34
CA ILE A 211 18.70 8.28 -8.87
C ILE A 211 18.87 9.40 -9.91
N PRO A 212 18.44 9.21 -11.17
CA PRO A 212 18.65 10.21 -12.23
C PRO A 212 18.10 11.62 -11.91
N ILE A 213 16.96 11.73 -11.22
CA ILE A 213 16.41 13.04 -10.80
C ILE A 213 17.21 13.71 -9.68
N GLY A 214 18.21 13.01 -9.09
CA GLY A 214 19.16 13.57 -8.10
C GLY A 214 18.61 13.69 -6.68
N ARG A 215 17.46 13.10 -6.36
CA ARG A 215 16.87 13.11 -5.01
C ARG A 215 16.00 11.91 -4.74
N GLU A 216 15.73 11.66 -3.48
CA GLU A 216 14.66 10.75 -3.07
C GLU A 216 13.28 11.33 -3.46
N GLY A 217 12.30 10.44 -3.66
CA GLY A 217 10.90 10.84 -3.77
C GLY A 217 10.30 11.17 -2.41
N THR A 218 9.16 11.84 -2.41
CA THR A 218 8.38 12.09 -1.19
C THR A 218 7.18 11.14 -1.10
N PRO A 219 6.64 10.90 0.10
CA PRO A 219 5.40 10.15 0.26
C PRO A 219 4.24 10.71 -0.58
N GLU A 220 4.15 12.03 -0.69
CA GLU A 220 3.10 12.75 -1.42
C GLU A 220 3.19 12.50 -2.94
N GLU A 221 4.41 12.39 -3.49
CA GLU A 221 4.60 12.05 -4.91
C GLU A 221 4.09 10.65 -5.22
N THR A 222 4.29 9.69 -4.32
CA THR A 222 3.72 8.34 -4.45
C THR A 222 2.22 8.35 -4.23
N ALA A 223 1.73 9.09 -3.22
CA ALA A 223 0.32 9.19 -2.91
C ALA A 223 -0.50 9.81 -4.05
N ALA A 224 0.07 10.76 -4.81
CA ALA A 224 -0.59 11.34 -5.97
C ALA A 224 -0.89 10.29 -7.05
N VAL A 225 0.04 9.35 -7.29
CA VAL A 225 -0.17 8.26 -8.24
C VAL A 225 -1.20 7.25 -7.74
N VAL A 226 -1.19 6.93 -6.44
CA VAL A 226 -2.23 6.08 -5.82
C VAL A 226 -3.60 6.74 -5.95
N ALA A 227 -3.72 8.03 -5.65
CA ALA A 227 -4.96 8.80 -5.74
C ALA A 227 -5.49 8.88 -7.20
N PHE A 228 -4.58 8.97 -8.19
CA PHE A 228 -4.92 8.86 -9.60
C PHE A 228 -5.48 7.47 -9.93
N LEU A 229 -4.81 6.38 -9.54
CA LEU A 229 -5.28 5.01 -9.76
C LEU A 229 -6.61 4.72 -9.06
N ALA A 230 -6.87 5.38 -7.93
CA ALA A 230 -8.13 5.30 -7.21
C ALA A 230 -9.25 6.18 -7.81
N SER A 231 -9.02 6.88 -8.91
CA SER A 231 -9.97 7.81 -9.53
C SER A 231 -10.52 7.31 -10.87
N PRO A 232 -11.61 7.89 -11.39
CA PRO A 232 -12.13 7.58 -12.73
C PRO A 232 -11.15 7.87 -13.87
N ALA A 233 -10.15 8.75 -13.66
CA ALA A 233 -9.12 9.02 -14.65
C ALA A 233 -8.28 7.77 -15.02
N ALA A 234 -8.28 6.74 -14.16
CA ALA A 234 -7.59 5.47 -14.38
C ALA A 234 -8.51 4.33 -14.87
N ASN A 235 -9.73 4.61 -15.35
CA ASN A 235 -10.72 3.59 -15.72
C ASN A 235 -10.27 2.64 -16.83
N TYR A 236 -9.26 3.00 -17.62
CA TYR A 236 -8.73 2.15 -18.68
C TYR A 236 -7.40 1.46 -18.32
N LEU A 237 -6.98 1.58 -17.05
CA LEU A 237 -5.79 0.91 -16.52
C LEU A 237 -6.21 -0.36 -15.78
N VAL A 238 -5.69 -1.51 -16.20
CA VAL A 238 -6.01 -2.83 -15.67
C VAL A 238 -4.74 -3.67 -15.57
N GLY A 239 -4.33 -4.00 -14.36
CA GLY A 239 -3.12 -4.79 -14.10
C GLY A 239 -1.81 -4.03 -14.32
N GLU A 240 -1.88 -2.69 -14.45
CA GLU A 240 -0.71 -1.84 -14.63
C GLU A 240 0.03 -1.63 -13.29
N ILE A 241 1.36 -1.51 -13.38
CA ILE A 241 2.20 -1.16 -12.23
C ILE A 241 3.00 0.07 -12.60
N ILE A 242 2.64 1.20 -12.00
CA ILE A 242 3.28 2.48 -12.28
C ILE A 242 4.53 2.64 -11.43
N GLU A 243 5.66 2.85 -12.10
CA GLU A 243 6.95 3.13 -11.45
C GLU A 243 6.99 4.58 -10.95
N VAL A 244 7.32 4.77 -9.66
CA VAL A 244 7.49 6.08 -9.01
C VAL A 244 8.86 6.11 -8.35
N ASN A 245 9.92 6.29 -9.17
CA ASN A 245 11.29 6.02 -8.74
C ASN A 245 12.34 7.02 -9.22
N GLY A 246 11.94 8.17 -9.76
CA GLY A 246 12.87 9.21 -10.20
C GLY A 246 13.81 8.80 -11.33
N GLY A 247 13.45 7.76 -12.09
CA GLY A 247 14.28 7.18 -13.16
C GLY A 247 15.26 6.12 -12.69
N GLN A 248 15.22 5.69 -11.42
CA GLN A 248 16.08 4.65 -10.87
C GLN A 248 15.95 3.33 -11.65
N LEU A 249 14.76 3.05 -12.16
CA LEU A 249 14.46 1.93 -13.03
C LEU A 249 13.53 2.40 -14.15
N MET A 250 13.94 2.18 -15.40
CA MET A 250 13.15 2.46 -16.60
C MET A 250 12.87 1.16 -17.35
N ASN A 251 11.71 1.06 -17.98
CA ASN A 251 11.31 -0.09 -18.81
C ASN A 251 11.75 0.11 -20.26
#